data_31bb1d0495097d10d69a344eec4eda7e
#
_entry.id   31bb1d0495097d10d69a344eec4eda7e
#
_cell.length_a   1.000
_cell.length_b   1.000
_cell.length_c   1.000
_cell.angle_alpha   90.00
_cell.angle_beta   90.00
_cell.angle_gamma   90.00
#
_symmetry.space_group_name_H-M   'P 1'
#
loop_
_entity.id
_entity.type
_entity.pdbx_description
1 polymer ?
#
loop_
_entity_poly.entity_id
_entity_poly.type
_entity_poly.pdbx_seq_one_letter_code
_entity_poly.pdbx_strand_id
1 'polypeptide(L)'
;LGRLESFRDDILPQAGAADPHYLVKLTEARGMTLITEAFLRASLLRKESRAGHYREDYPERDNEHWLKWIEQKQVDGKREVHTVPVPLNDYPIKPYRYYMDNFDFPASPTASPHMPETD
;
A
#
# COMPACT_ATOMS: atom_id res chain seq x y z
N LEU A 1 3.68 10.27 11.69
CA LEU A 1 3.24 9.07 12.38
C LEU A 1 3.07 9.35 13.87
N GLY A 2 4.06 9.91 14.59
CA GLY A 2 4.01 10.16 16.04
C GLY A 2 2.77 10.94 16.52
N ARG A 3 2.33 11.97 15.81
CA ARG A 3 1.08 12.70 16.15
C ARG A 3 -0.17 11.82 16.08
N LEU A 4 -0.19 10.87 15.14
CA LEU A 4 -1.30 9.91 15.00
C LEU A 4 -1.28 8.89 16.15
N GLU A 5 -0.10 8.45 16.54
CA GLU A 5 0.09 7.54 17.67
C GLU A 5 -0.37 8.19 18.98
N SER A 6 0.05 9.43 19.25
CA SER A 6 -0.47 10.18 20.40
C SER A 6 -1.99 10.37 20.35
N PHE A 7 -2.57 10.66 19.20
CA PHE A 7 -4.02 10.75 19.06
C PHE A 7 -4.70 9.41 19.40
N ARG A 8 -4.18 8.30 18.86
CA ARG A 8 -4.70 6.95 19.11
C ARG A 8 -4.60 6.54 20.58
N ASP A 9 -3.46 6.80 21.21
CA ASP A 9 -3.13 6.24 22.52
C ASP A 9 -3.57 7.15 23.67
N ASP A 10 -3.53 8.47 23.48
CA ASP A 10 -3.78 9.43 24.55
C ASP A 10 -5.16 10.08 24.47
N ILE A 11 -5.65 10.39 23.25
CA ILE A 11 -6.88 11.18 23.06
C ILE A 11 -8.09 10.29 22.83
N LEU A 12 -7.98 9.37 21.85
CA LEU A 12 -9.08 8.55 21.40
C LEU A 12 -9.70 7.63 22.50
N PRO A 13 -8.91 7.08 23.45
CA PRO A 13 -9.48 6.29 24.56
C PRO A 13 -10.31 7.11 25.53
N GLN A 14 -10.07 8.41 25.63
CA GLN A 14 -10.81 9.32 26.51
C GLN A 14 -12.07 9.89 25.85
N ALA A 15 -12.23 9.70 24.54
CA ALA A 15 -13.36 10.22 23.80
C ALA A 15 -14.64 9.44 24.11
N GLY A 16 -15.67 10.15 24.52
CA GLY A 16 -17.03 9.64 24.74
C GLY A 16 -18.01 10.11 23.65
N ALA A 17 -19.19 9.51 23.62
CA ALA A 17 -20.28 9.93 22.78
C ALA A 17 -21.49 10.33 23.63
N ALA A 18 -22.07 11.50 23.35
CA ALA A 18 -23.23 12.01 24.08
C ALA A 18 -24.54 11.37 23.59
N ASP A 19 -24.56 10.89 22.35
CA ASP A 19 -25.72 10.28 21.71
C ASP A 19 -25.31 9.26 20.61
N PRO A 20 -26.25 8.51 20.01
CA PRO A 20 -25.94 7.52 18.98
C PRO A 20 -25.25 8.11 17.74
N HIS A 21 -25.52 9.35 17.35
CA HIS A 21 -24.85 9.99 16.21
C HIS A 21 -23.35 10.17 16.49
N TYR A 22 -22.99 10.70 17.65
CA TYR A 22 -21.59 10.86 18.04
C TYR A 22 -20.89 9.53 18.32
N LEU A 23 -21.63 8.48 18.70
CA LEU A 23 -21.07 7.13 18.80
C LEU A 23 -20.63 6.61 17.43
N VAL A 24 -21.41 6.85 16.37
CA VAL A 24 -21.01 6.53 15.00
C VAL A 24 -19.74 7.29 14.62
N LYS A 25 -19.69 8.61 14.88
CA LYS A 25 -18.52 9.44 14.60
C LYS A 25 -17.26 8.97 15.34
N LEU A 26 -17.40 8.56 16.57
CA LEU A 26 -16.29 7.99 17.34
C LEU A 26 -15.79 6.68 16.74
N THR A 27 -16.71 5.84 16.28
CA THR A 27 -16.35 4.57 15.61
C THR A 27 -15.65 4.83 14.28
N GLU A 28 -16.14 5.78 13.49
CA GLU A 28 -15.47 6.24 12.26
C GLU A 28 -14.07 6.76 12.55
N ALA A 29 -13.90 7.61 13.57
CA ALA A 29 -12.58 8.14 13.96
C ALA A 29 -11.58 7.04 14.32
N ARG A 30 -12.03 6.00 15.02
CA ARG A 30 -11.21 4.81 15.34
C ARG A 30 -10.80 4.06 14.08
N GLY A 31 -11.74 3.82 13.17
CA GLY A 31 -11.46 3.16 11.89
C GLY A 31 -10.49 3.97 11.02
N MET A 32 -10.72 5.28 10.90
CA MET A 32 -9.84 6.20 10.15
C MET A 32 -8.43 6.21 10.73
N THR A 33 -8.28 6.24 12.05
CA THR A 33 -6.97 6.21 12.72
C THR A 33 -6.22 4.93 12.38
N LEU A 34 -6.89 3.79 12.43
CA LEU A 34 -6.30 2.48 12.09
C LEU A 34 -5.84 2.41 10.63
N ILE A 35 -6.68 2.87 9.70
CA ILE A 35 -6.37 2.88 8.26
C ILE A 35 -5.23 3.86 7.95
N THR A 36 -5.27 5.06 8.54
CA THR A 36 -4.23 6.06 8.35
C THR A 36 -2.88 5.59 8.88
N GLU A 37 -2.86 4.92 10.02
CA GLU A 37 -1.62 4.33 10.55
C GLU A 37 -1.06 3.28 9.60
N ALA A 38 -1.92 2.38 9.09
CA ALA A 38 -1.52 1.35 8.15
C ALA A 38 -0.93 1.98 6.88
N PHE A 39 -1.62 2.99 6.32
CA PHE A 39 -1.16 3.72 5.14
C PHE A 39 0.20 4.40 5.37
N LEU A 40 0.36 5.14 6.46
CA LEU A 40 1.61 5.85 6.77
C LEU A 40 2.79 4.88 6.98
N ARG A 41 2.57 3.75 7.66
CA ARG A 41 3.62 2.75 7.85
C ARG A 41 4.06 2.12 6.54
N ALA A 42 3.11 1.78 5.65
CA ALA A 42 3.42 1.28 4.32
C ALA A 42 4.18 2.32 3.49
N SER A 43 3.74 3.59 3.55
CA SER A 43 4.37 4.70 2.82
C SER A 43 5.80 4.98 3.29
N LEU A 44 6.06 4.90 4.58
CA LEU A 44 7.41 5.05 5.14
C LEU A 44 8.34 3.89 4.75
N LEU A 45 7.80 2.68 4.68
CA LEU A 45 8.58 1.51 4.29
C LEU A 45 8.97 1.54 2.82
N ARG A 46 8.06 1.95 1.91
CA ARG A 46 8.30 1.96 0.46
C ARG A 46 9.26 3.09 0.07
N LYS A 47 10.40 2.72 -0.50
CA LYS A 47 11.46 3.65 -0.93
C LYS A 47 11.45 3.81 -2.45
N GLU A 48 10.30 4.13 -3.00
CA GLU A 48 10.09 4.45 -4.41
C GLU A 48 8.83 5.31 -4.56
N SER A 49 8.62 5.89 -5.73
CA SER A 49 7.36 6.53 -6.13
C SER A 49 6.62 5.64 -7.14
N ARG A 50 5.33 5.34 -6.85
CA ARG A 50 4.53 4.44 -7.68
C ARG A 50 3.05 4.82 -7.62
N ALA A 51 2.42 4.99 -8.78
CA ALA A 51 1.02 5.40 -8.90
C ALA A 51 0.73 6.65 -8.06
N GLY A 52 -0.24 6.61 -7.16
CA GLY A 52 -0.56 7.71 -6.26
C GLY A 52 0.40 7.89 -5.06
N HIS A 53 1.35 6.98 -4.87
CA HIS A 53 2.36 7.10 -3.82
C HIS A 53 3.59 7.85 -4.37
N TYR A 54 3.76 9.11 -3.96
CA TYR A 54 4.90 9.93 -4.33
C TYR A 54 5.76 10.26 -3.12
N ARG A 55 7.07 10.12 -3.27
CA ARG A 55 8.07 10.49 -2.26
C ARG A 55 9.14 11.39 -2.88
N GLU A 56 9.33 12.58 -2.31
CA GLU A 56 10.35 13.51 -2.76
C GLU A 56 11.78 12.97 -2.58
N ASP A 57 11.99 12.15 -1.56
CA ASP A 57 13.28 11.51 -1.27
C ASP A 57 13.54 10.24 -2.10
N TYR A 58 12.51 9.70 -2.77
CA TYR A 58 12.59 8.56 -3.69
C TYR A 58 11.64 8.78 -4.88
N PRO A 59 11.91 9.75 -5.76
CA PRO A 59 10.95 10.16 -6.80
C PRO A 59 10.78 9.14 -7.91
N GLU A 60 11.73 8.25 -8.10
CA GLU A 60 11.73 7.25 -9.18
C GLU A 60 10.99 5.97 -8.78
N ARG A 61 10.49 5.26 -9.80
CA ARG A 61 9.97 3.91 -9.67
C ARG A 61 11.13 2.92 -9.65
N ASP A 62 11.07 1.95 -8.74
CA ASP A 62 12.07 0.90 -8.59
C ASP A 62 11.40 -0.48 -8.64
N ASN A 63 11.28 -1.04 -9.85
CA ASN A 63 10.71 -2.38 -10.02
C ASN A 63 11.63 -3.50 -9.55
N GLU A 64 12.93 -3.30 -9.58
CA GLU A 64 13.90 -4.31 -9.18
C GLU A 64 13.75 -4.65 -7.69
N HIS A 65 13.64 -3.63 -6.85
CA HIS A 65 13.60 -3.80 -5.40
C HIS A 65 12.19 -3.69 -4.82
N TRP A 66 11.26 -2.98 -5.50
CA TRP A 66 9.95 -2.61 -4.94
C TRP A 66 8.74 -3.14 -5.69
N LEU A 67 8.91 -4.06 -6.66
CA LEU A 67 7.78 -4.80 -7.21
C LEU A 67 7.30 -5.83 -6.19
N LYS A 68 6.74 -5.34 -5.11
CA LYS A 68 6.34 -6.08 -3.93
C LYS A 68 5.04 -5.54 -3.37
N TRP A 69 4.25 -6.40 -2.78
CA TRP A 69 3.18 -6.00 -1.88
C TRP A 69 3.76 -5.63 -0.52
N ILE A 70 3.11 -4.70 0.16
CA ILE A 70 3.36 -4.42 1.56
C ILE A 70 2.18 -4.97 2.33
N GLU A 71 2.43 -5.97 3.12
CA GLU A 71 1.44 -6.61 3.97
C GLU A 71 1.62 -6.17 5.41
N GLN A 72 0.49 -6.05 6.10
CA GLN A 72 0.46 -5.70 7.51
C GLN A 72 -0.46 -6.64 8.26
N LYS A 73 -0.01 -7.12 9.38
CA LYS A 73 -0.81 -7.94 10.30
C LYS A 73 -0.58 -7.49 11.73
N GLN A 74 -1.53 -7.81 12.58
CA GLN A 74 -1.39 -7.61 14.00
C GLN A 74 -1.03 -8.95 14.66
N VAL A 75 0.09 -8.96 15.37
CA VAL A 75 0.61 -10.12 16.09
C VAL A 75 0.90 -9.69 17.53
N ASP A 76 0.29 -10.33 18.48
CA ASP A 76 0.43 -10.05 19.91
C ASP A 76 0.27 -8.55 20.28
N GLY A 77 -0.72 -7.91 19.68
CA GLY A 77 -1.02 -6.50 19.88
C GLY A 77 -0.08 -5.53 19.15
N LYS A 78 0.94 -6.03 18.43
CA LYS A 78 1.87 -5.21 17.65
C LYS A 78 1.58 -5.33 16.17
N ARG A 79 1.71 -4.22 15.45
CA ARG A 79 1.60 -4.21 14.00
C ARG A 79 2.94 -4.58 13.38
N GLU A 80 2.95 -5.69 12.69
CA GLU A 80 4.07 -6.10 11.83
C GLU A 80 3.83 -5.65 10.40
N VAL A 81 4.87 -5.16 9.75
CA VAL A 81 4.84 -4.72 8.35
C VAL A 81 5.97 -5.44 7.62
N HIS A 82 5.66 -6.11 6.52
CA HIS A 82 6.65 -6.81 5.72
C HIS A 82 6.34 -6.69 4.22
N THR A 83 7.28 -7.08 3.40
CA THR A 83 7.11 -7.07 1.94
C THR A 83 7.04 -8.48 1.40
N VAL A 84 6.16 -8.70 0.42
CA VAL A 84 5.99 -9.97 -0.29
C VAL A 84 6.19 -9.72 -1.78
N PRO A 85 7.09 -10.45 -2.45
CA PRO A 85 7.26 -10.33 -3.89
C PRO A 85 5.96 -10.61 -4.64
N VAL A 86 5.69 -9.85 -5.70
CA VAL A 86 4.57 -10.16 -6.59
C VAL A 86 4.91 -11.44 -7.36
N PRO A 87 4.11 -12.52 -7.26
CA PRO A 87 4.42 -13.81 -7.89
C PRO A 87 4.03 -13.80 -9.37
N LEU A 88 4.74 -13.03 -10.18
CA LEU A 88 4.42 -12.82 -11.60
C LEU A 88 4.35 -14.14 -12.40
N ASN A 89 5.14 -15.12 -12.02
CA ASN A 89 5.14 -16.42 -12.70
C ASN A 89 3.85 -17.22 -12.50
N ASP A 90 3.13 -16.96 -11.42
CA ASP A 90 1.90 -17.66 -11.05
C ASP A 90 0.64 -17.04 -11.68
N TYR A 91 0.77 -15.87 -12.30
CA TYR A 91 -0.36 -15.24 -12.97
C TYR A 91 -0.77 -16.03 -14.22
N PRO A 92 -2.06 -16.31 -14.40
CA PRO A 92 -2.57 -17.04 -15.57
C PRO A 92 -2.40 -16.24 -16.88
N ILE A 93 -2.38 -14.92 -16.79
CA ILE A 93 -2.16 -14.00 -17.90
C ILE A 93 -0.81 -13.33 -17.68
N LYS A 94 0.11 -13.54 -18.61
CA LYS A 94 1.41 -12.85 -18.53
C LYS A 94 1.23 -11.36 -18.80
N PRO A 95 2.03 -10.50 -18.15
CA PRO A 95 2.00 -9.07 -18.41
C PRO A 95 2.21 -8.78 -19.89
N TYR A 96 1.41 -7.86 -20.41
CA TYR A 96 1.51 -7.45 -21.79
C TYR A 96 2.81 -6.66 -22.03
N ARG A 97 3.43 -6.84 -23.20
CA ARG A 97 4.75 -6.27 -23.51
C ARG A 97 4.80 -4.75 -23.32
N TYR A 98 3.75 -4.03 -23.72
CA TYR A 98 3.67 -2.58 -23.54
C TYR A 98 3.81 -2.17 -22.08
N TYR A 99 3.18 -2.90 -21.17
CA TYR A 99 3.32 -2.64 -19.73
C TYR A 99 4.70 -3.03 -19.22
N MET A 100 5.28 -4.08 -19.77
CA MET A 100 6.63 -4.53 -19.40
C MET A 100 7.66 -3.49 -19.78
N ASP A 101 7.60 -2.94 -21.00
CA ASP A 101 8.54 -1.91 -21.45
C ASP A 101 8.45 -0.63 -20.62
N ASN A 102 7.23 -0.29 -20.14
CA ASN A 102 7.00 0.86 -19.28
C ASN A 102 7.34 0.60 -17.80
N PHE A 103 7.60 -0.64 -17.43
CA PHE A 103 7.90 -1.02 -16.06
C PHE A 103 9.33 -1.49 -15.86
N ASP A 104 10.20 -1.34 -16.85
CA ASP A 104 11.62 -1.79 -16.82
C ASP A 104 11.80 -3.24 -16.36
N PHE A 105 10.83 -4.10 -16.68
CA PHE A 105 10.99 -5.52 -16.44
C PHE A 105 11.97 -6.12 -17.45
N PRO A 106 12.76 -7.11 -17.07
CA PRO A 106 13.47 -7.92 -18.04
C PRO A 106 12.44 -8.52 -19.01
N ALA A 107 12.66 -8.35 -20.31
CA ALA A 107 11.72 -8.72 -21.36
C ALA A 107 11.22 -10.16 -21.15
N SER A 108 9.95 -10.32 -20.87
CA SER A 108 9.33 -11.64 -20.91
C SER A 108 9.16 -12.04 -22.38
N PRO A 109 9.61 -13.22 -22.78
CA PRO A 109 9.49 -13.66 -24.17
C PRO A 109 8.04 -13.96 -24.61
N THR A 110 7.07 -13.81 -23.73
CA THR A 110 5.67 -14.11 -24.01
C THR A 110 4.83 -12.84 -24.02
N ALA A 111 4.88 -12.12 -25.15
CA ALA A 111 3.80 -11.19 -25.47
C ALA A 111 2.49 -11.99 -25.57
N SER A 112 1.43 -11.49 -24.96
CA SER A 112 0.11 -12.10 -25.12
C SER A 112 -0.28 -12.07 -26.60
N PRO A 113 -0.63 -13.21 -27.23
CA PRO A 113 -0.95 -13.26 -28.64
C PRO A 113 -2.28 -12.58 -29.01
N HIS A 114 -2.97 -11.98 -28.06
CA HIS A 114 -4.34 -11.46 -28.24
C HIS A 114 -4.46 -9.94 -28.34
N MET A 115 -3.35 -9.21 -28.26
CA MET A 115 -3.45 -7.77 -28.47
C MET A 115 -3.05 -7.47 -29.91
N PRO A 116 -3.91 -6.83 -30.69
CA PRO A 116 -3.55 -6.39 -32.03
C PRO A 116 -2.37 -5.43 -31.93
N GLU A 117 -1.40 -5.63 -32.79
CA GLU A 117 -0.39 -4.60 -33.03
C GLU A 117 -1.17 -3.36 -33.50
N THR A 118 -1.24 -2.36 -32.67
CA THR A 118 -1.75 -1.06 -33.08
C THR A 118 -0.64 -0.40 -33.86
N ASP A 119 -0.86 -0.29 -35.22
CA ASP A 119 -0.07 0.56 -36.10
C ASP A 119 -0.05 2.02 -35.60
#